data_87ef7c31caa64090089b953ab3817422
#
_entry.id   87ef7c31caa64090089b953ab3817422
#
_cell.length_a   1.000
_cell.length_b   1.000
_cell.length_c   1.000
_cell.angle_alpha   90.00
_cell.angle_beta   90.00
_cell.angle_gamma   90.00
#
_symmetry.space_group_name_H-M   'P 1'
#
loop_
_entity.id
_entity.type
_entity.pdbx_description
1 polymer ?
#
loop_
_entity_poly.entity_id
_entity_poly.type
_entity_poly.pdbx_seq_one_letter_code
_entity_poly.pdbx_strand_id
1 'polypeptide(L)'
;MGMTMTQKIMAAHAGLDSVQAGDLIEAKLDLVLGNDVTTPVAIGVFEKGGFTKVFDPEQIAIVLDHYTPCKDIASANLCATARSFAKKHHIKHFFDVGTVGIEHALLPEQGLVGPGQMIIGADSHTCTYGALGAFSTGVGSTDMAAGMAAGENWFKVPDAIKVELTGQLQPYVSGKDVILHLIGEIGVDGALYQSLEFAGEGVASLSMDDRFTISNMAIEAGAKNGIFPVDEKTREYIKDRFDGEVMVYEADEDAHYARTVNIDLSALEPTVSLPHLPSNTKLVREVAGMEIDQVVIGSCTNGRISDMRAAHEILKGRQVADGIRCIVIPATQAVYRQCLDEGIIADFIDAGCAVSTPTCGPCLGGHMGVMSAGERAVATTNRNFVGRMGDTKSEVILANPAVAAASAVAGCVALPGEVMA
;
A
#
# COMPACT_ATOMS: atom_id res chain seq x y z
N MET A 1 -19.93 -17.33 20.28
CA MET A 1 -18.83 -16.35 20.33
C MET A 1 -18.98 -15.54 19.06
N GLY A 2 -19.06 -14.23 19.19
CA GLY A 2 -19.20 -13.35 18.04
C GLY A 2 -17.98 -13.36 17.15
N MET A 3 -18.18 -13.05 15.89
CA MET A 3 -17.14 -13.01 14.86
C MET A 3 -16.66 -11.58 14.58
N THR A 4 -15.38 -11.43 14.31
CA THR A 4 -14.79 -10.19 13.77
C THR A 4 -15.18 -9.97 12.31
N MET A 5 -14.92 -8.79 11.75
CA MET A 5 -15.17 -8.51 10.32
C MET A 5 -14.46 -9.52 9.42
N THR A 6 -13.18 -9.77 9.68
CA THR A 6 -12.37 -10.74 8.93
C THR A 6 -12.95 -12.15 8.99
N GLN A 7 -13.36 -12.61 10.17
CA GLN A 7 -13.95 -13.94 10.33
C GLN A 7 -15.27 -14.08 9.55
N LYS A 8 -16.11 -13.04 9.53
CA LYS A 8 -17.37 -13.06 8.77
C LYS A 8 -17.15 -13.14 7.27
N ILE A 9 -16.18 -12.38 6.74
CA ILE A 9 -15.82 -12.46 5.32
C ILE A 9 -15.32 -13.86 4.97
N MET A 10 -14.42 -14.41 5.79
CA MET A 10 -13.85 -15.74 5.57
C MET A 10 -14.90 -16.85 5.67
N ALA A 11 -15.81 -16.78 6.64
CA ALA A 11 -16.91 -17.73 6.78
C ALA A 11 -17.82 -17.72 5.54
N ALA A 12 -18.21 -16.54 5.08
CA ALA A 12 -19.06 -16.38 3.90
C ALA A 12 -18.43 -16.99 2.64
N HIS A 13 -17.14 -16.75 2.41
CA HIS A 13 -16.41 -17.29 1.24
C HIS A 13 -16.09 -18.78 1.34
N ALA A 14 -16.07 -19.33 2.57
CA ALA A 14 -15.96 -20.76 2.81
C ALA A 14 -17.32 -21.48 2.78
N GLY A 15 -18.44 -20.76 2.69
CA GLY A 15 -19.78 -21.33 2.77
C GLY A 15 -20.11 -21.90 4.14
N LEU A 16 -19.54 -21.32 5.21
CA LEU A 16 -19.70 -21.73 6.60
C LEU A 16 -20.53 -20.69 7.36
N ASP A 17 -21.32 -21.14 8.33
CA ASP A 17 -22.10 -20.25 9.19
C ASP A 17 -21.21 -19.45 10.16
N SER A 18 -20.08 -20.03 10.57
CA SER A 18 -19.10 -19.36 11.44
C SER A 18 -17.72 -20.02 11.36
N VAL A 19 -16.68 -19.24 11.68
CA VAL A 19 -15.29 -19.69 11.82
C VAL A 19 -14.68 -19.11 13.09
N GLN A 20 -13.59 -19.74 13.55
CA GLN A 20 -12.83 -19.27 14.71
C GLN A 20 -11.34 -19.11 14.33
N ALA A 21 -10.63 -18.26 15.08
CA ALA A 21 -9.18 -18.12 14.91
C ALA A 21 -8.49 -19.48 15.03
N GLY A 22 -7.65 -19.80 14.05
CA GLY A 22 -6.94 -21.08 13.97
C GLY A 22 -7.59 -22.13 13.09
N ASP A 23 -8.86 -21.98 12.71
CA ASP A 23 -9.51 -22.90 11.77
C ASP A 23 -8.80 -22.91 10.42
N LEU A 24 -8.74 -24.08 9.81
CA LEU A 24 -8.27 -24.24 8.41
C LEU A 24 -9.51 -24.36 7.52
N ILE A 25 -9.63 -23.47 6.56
CA ILE A 25 -10.76 -23.38 5.63
C ILE A 25 -10.27 -23.35 4.18
N GLU A 26 -11.12 -23.79 3.28
CA GLU A 26 -11.02 -23.48 1.85
C GLU A 26 -12.04 -22.38 1.55
N ALA A 27 -11.61 -21.31 0.88
CA ALA A 27 -12.46 -20.17 0.60
C ALA A 27 -12.32 -19.72 -0.86
N LYS A 28 -13.45 -19.33 -1.44
CA LYS A 28 -13.52 -18.77 -2.80
C LYS A 28 -12.87 -17.40 -2.86
N LEU A 29 -12.28 -17.11 -4.01
CA LEU A 29 -11.61 -15.85 -4.28
C LEU A 29 -12.43 -15.01 -5.25
N ASP A 30 -12.55 -13.71 -4.95
CA ASP A 30 -13.17 -12.75 -5.87
C ASP A 30 -12.15 -12.16 -6.84
N LEU A 31 -10.88 -12.04 -6.42
CA LEU A 31 -9.82 -11.53 -7.28
C LEU A 31 -8.47 -12.15 -6.92
N VAL A 32 -7.69 -12.45 -7.96
CA VAL A 32 -6.28 -12.84 -7.86
C VAL A 32 -5.42 -11.79 -8.56
N LEU A 33 -4.50 -11.16 -7.80
CA LEU A 33 -3.63 -10.10 -8.30
C LEU A 33 -2.20 -10.59 -8.50
N GLY A 34 -1.55 -10.12 -9.58
CA GLY A 34 -0.11 -10.28 -9.78
C GLY A 34 0.51 -9.11 -10.52
N ASN A 35 1.83 -8.98 -10.38
CA ASN A 35 2.63 -7.93 -11.01
C ASN A 35 3.77 -8.52 -11.86
N ASP A 36 4.58 -7.67 -12.47
CA ASP A 36 5.68 -8.10 -13.35
C ASP A 36 6.86 -8.77 -12.63
N VAL A 37 6.92 -8.70 -11.29
CA VAL A 37 7.93 -9.42 -10.48
C VAL A 37 7.48 -10.85 -10.19
N THR A 38 6.25 -11.01 -9.72
CA THR A 38 5.75 -12.26 -9.12
C THR A 38 4.92 -13.11 -10.06
N THR A 39 4.19 -12.50 -11.00
CA THR A 39 3.40 -13.24 -12.00
C THR A 39 4.23 -14.20 -12.85
N PRO A 40 5.42 -13.85 -13.36
CA PRO A 40 6.23 -14.82 -14.12
C PRO A 40 6.61 -16.05 -13.32
N VAL A 41 6.85 -15.92 -12.01
CA VAL A 41 7.13 -17.04 -11.10
C VAL A 41 5.88 -17.90 -10.92
N ALA A 42 4.73 -17.27 -10.68
CA ALA A 42 3.44 -17.96 -10.56
C ALA A 42 3.07 -18.71 -11.84
N ILE A 43 3.30 -18.13 -13.02
CA ILE A 43 3.10 -18.80 -14.31
C ILE A 43 3.94 -20.06 -14.41
N GLY A 44 5.22 -20.00 -14.00
CA GLY A 44 6.08 -21.17 -13.98
C GLY A 44 5.56 -22.31 -13.09
N VAL A 45 4.96 -21.97 -11.94
CA VAL A 45 4.31 -22.94 -11.03
C VAL A 45 3.01 -23.47 -11.66
N PHE A 46 2.19 -22.61 -12.23
CA PHE A 46 0.94 -22.95 -12.89
C PHE A 46 1.17 -23.98 -14.03
N GLU A 47 2.15 -23.72 -14.90
CA GLU A 47 2.48 -24.62 -16.01
C GLU A 47 3.09 -25.96 -15.52
N LYS A 48 3.98 -25.94 -14.53
CA LYS A 48 4.55 -27.15 -13.91
C LYS A 48 3.48 -27.98 -13.20
N GLY A 49 2.46 -27.35 -12.63
CA GLY A 49 1.30 -28.01 -12.05
C GLY A 49 0.36 -28.67 -13.07
N GLY A 50 0.63 -28.50 -14.37
CA GLY A 50 -0.19 -29.05 -15.44
C GLY A 50 -1.50 -28.30 -15.68
N PHE A 51 -1.66 -27.11 -15.09
CA PHE A 51 -2.85 -26.30 -15.32
C PHE A 51 -2.85 -25.71 -16.74
N THR A 52 -3.98 -25.82 -17.41
CA THR A 52 -4.14 -25.35 -18.81
C THR A 52 -5.14 -24.22 -18.98
N LYS A 53 -5.93 -23.96 -17.94
CA LYS A 53 -6.95 -22.91 -17.92
C LYS A 53 -6.92 -22.21 -16.57
N VAL A 54 -7.16 -20.92 -16.56
CA VAL A 54 -7.48 -20.16 -15.36
C VAL A 54 -8.96 -20.36 -15.01
N PHE A 55 -9.30 -20.16 -13.73
CA PHE A 55 -10.69 -20.36 -13.26
C PHE A 55 -11.65 -19.36 -13.90
N ASP A 56 -11.30 -18.08 -13.87
CA ASP A 56 -12.05 -17.00 -14.49
C ASP A 56 -11.13 -15.85 -14.92
N PRO A 57 -11.04 -15.53 -16.22
CA PRO A 57 -10.24 -14.41 -16.71
C PRO A 57 -10.69 -13.02 -16.22
N GLU A 58 -11.94 -12.88 -15.76
CA GLU A 58 -12.47 -11.63 -15.22
C GLU A 58 -12.12 -11.40 -13.75
N GLN A 59 -11.70 -12.45 -13.05
CA GLN A 59 -11.29 -12.41 -11.64
C GLN A 59 -9.77 -12.49 -11.45
N ILE A 60 -9.02 -12.16 -12.49
CA ILE A 60 -7.56 -12.07 -12.42
C ILE A 60 -7.12 -10.70 -12.93
N ALA A 61 -6.31 -10.00 -12.12
CA ALA A 61 -5.68 -8.75 -12.49
C ALA A 61 -4.16 -8.92 -12.58
N ILE A 62 -3.55 -8.44 -13.66
CA ILE A 62 -2.10 -8.41 -13.83
C ILE A 62 -1.67 -6.99 -14.15
N VAL A 63 -0.80 -6.41 -13.30
CA VAL A 63 -0.34 -5.03 -13.40
C VAL A 63 1.18 -5.01 -13.55
N LEU A 64 1.67 -4.47 -14.66
CA LEU A 64 3.11 -4.36 -14.91
C LEU A 64 3.63 -3.01 -14.40
N ASP A 65 3.80 -2.86 -13.09
CA ASP A 65 4.11 -1.57 -12.46
C ASP A 65 5.49 -1.47 -11.80
N HIS A 66 6.20 -2.58 -11.59
CA HIS A 66 7.49 -2.57 -10.90
C HIS A 66 8.66 -2.26 -11.83
N TYR A 67 8.65 -2.80 -13.06
CA TYR A 67 9.72 -2.65 -14.03
C TYR A 67 9.34 -1.84 -15.27
N THR A 68 8.16 -1.27 -15.30
CA THR A 68 7.60 -0.60 -16.48
C THR A 68 7.74 0.93 -16.36
N PRO A 69 8.25 1.63 -17.41
CA PRO A 69 8.89 1.08 -18.61
C PRO A 69 10.14 0.27 -18.29
N CYS A 70 10.36 -0.86 -19.00
CA CYS A 70 11.39 -1.82 -18.64
C CYS A 70 12.79 -1.19 -18.62
N LYS A 71 13.51 -1.33 -17.52
CA LYS A 71 14.84 -0.77 -17.28
C LYS A 71 15.97 -1.54 -17.95
N ASP A 72 15.77 -2.83 -18.23
CA ASP A 72 16.75 -3.75 -18.81
C ASP A 72 16.09 -4.93 -19.54
N ILE A 73 16.92 -5.77 -20.20
CA ILE A 73 16.45 -6.93 -20.96
C ILE A 73 15.80 -7.99 -20.05
N ALA A 74 16.32 -8.19 -18.84
CA ALA A 74 15.76 -9.16 -17.89
C ALA A 74 14.34 -8.77 -17.48
N SER A 75 14.12 -7.51 -17.12
CA SER A 75 12.80 -6.94 -16.83
C SER A 75 11.84 -7.06 -18.04
N ALA A 76 12.33 -6.77 -19.24
CA ALA A 76 11.53 -6.89 -20.46
C ALA A 76 11.07 -8.34 -20.72
N ASN A 77 11.91 -9.33 -20.42
CA ASN A 77 11.56 -10.75 -20.55
C ASN A 77 10.47 -11.16 -19.53
N LEU A 78 10.55 -10.67 -18.29
CA LEU A 78 9.51 -10.91 -17.29
C LEU A 78 8.17 -10.33 -17.73
N CYS A 79 8.16 -9.07 -18.16
CA CYS A 79 6.95 -8.43 -18.71
C CYS A 79 6.41 -9.16 -19.94
N ALA A 80 7.28 -9.65 -20.84
CA ALA A 80 6.87 -10.43 -22.01
C ALA A 80 6.19 -11.74 -21.63
N THR A 81 6.67 -12.42 -20.58
CA THR A 81 6.06 -13.64 -20.03
C THR A 81 4.65 -13.36 -19.53
N ALA A 82 4.47 -12.30 -18.72
CA ALA A 82 3.16 -11.90 -18.22
C ALA A 82 2.19 -11.52 -19.35
N ARG A 83 2.64 -10.74 -20.35
CA ARG A 83 1.85 -10.39 -21.56
C ARG A 83 1.39 -11.63 -22.32
N SER A 84 2.29 -12.58 -22.53
CA SER A 84 1.98 -13.83 -23.25
C SER A 84 0.94 -14.66 -22.53
N PHE A 85 1.05 -14.76 -21.20
CA PHE A 85 0.09 -15.46 -20.37
C PHE A 85 -1.28 -14.77 -20.39
N ALA A 86 -1.31 -13.46 -20.18
CA ALA A 86 -2.55 -12.68 -20.22
C ALA A 86 -3.29 -12.83 -21.56
N LYS A 87 -2.55 -12.77 -22.67
CA LYS A 87 -3.10 -12.99 -24.02
C LYS A 87 -3.61 -14.42 -24.20
N LYS A 88 -2.85 -15.44 -23.77
CA LYS A 88 -3.19 -16.87 -23.89
C LYS A 88 -4.46 -17.23 -23.13
N HIS A 89 -4.62 -16.65 -21.93
CA HIS A 89 -5.74 -16.95 -21.04
C HIS A 89 -6.85 -15.90 -21.08
N HIS A 90 -6.75 -14.90 -21.98
CA HIS A 90 -7.75 -13.84 -22.15
C HIS A 90 -8.03 -13.03 -20.88
N ILE A 91 -6.98 -12.80 -20.06
CA ILE A 91 -7.10 -12.02 -18.83
C ILE A 91 -7.65 -10.64 -19.17
N LYS A 92 -8.76 -10.26 -18.56
CA LYS A 92 -9.47 -9.01 -18.85
C LYS A 92 -8.78 -7.79 -18.24
N HIS A 93 -8.32 -7.93 -17.01
CA HIS A 93 -7.71 -6.84 -16.25
C HIS A 93 -6.18 -6.92 -16.36
N PHE A 94 -5.69 -6.48 -17.51
CA PHE A 94 -4.26 -6.45 -17.80
C PHE A 94 -3.80 -5.02 -18.08
N PHE A 95 -2.88 -4.52 -17.24
CA PHE A 95 -2.40 -3.15 -17.28
C PHE A 95 -0.91 -3.08 -17.60
N ASP A 96 -0.57 -2.37 -18.66
CA ASP A 96 0.79 -2.22 -19.19
C ASP A 96 1.09 -0.75 -19.47
N VAL A 97 2.25 -0.44 -20.03
CA VAL A 97 2.69 0.93 -20.40
C VAL A 97 1.54 1.72 -21.05
N GLY A 98 1.28 2.91 -20.52
CA GLY A 98 0.21 3.82 -20.96
C GLY A 98 -1.10 3.67 -20.20
N THR A 99 -1.38 2.50 -19.63
CA THR A 99 -2.57 2.27 -18.77
C THR A 99 -2.20 1.86 -17.35
N VAL A 100 -0.93 1.61 -17.10
CA VAL A 100 -0.43 1.16 -15.81
C VAL A 100 -0.52 2.26 -14.74
N GLY A 101 -0.82 1.84 -13.53
CA GLY A 101 -0.63 2.55 -12.28
C GLY A 101 -0.03 1.60 -11.27
N ILE A 102 0.43 2.08 -10.12
CA ILE A 102 0.88 1.22 -9.03
C ILE A 102 -0.31 0.37 -8.58
N GLU A 103 -0.19 -0.95 -8.60
CA GLU A 103 -1.29 -1.91 -8.49
C GLU A 103 -2.24 -1.63 -7.33
N HIS A 104 -1.72 -1.31 -6.13
CA HIS A 104 -2.55 -1.07 -4.95
C HIS A 104 -3.23 0.31 -4.90
N ALA A 105 -2.91 1.20 -5.81
CA ALA A 105 -3.65 2.43 -6.07
C ALA A 105 -4.58 2.27 -7.28
N LEU A 106 -4.13 1.54 -8.29
CA LEU A 106 -4.85 1.36 -9.55
C LEU A 106 -6.14 0.53 -9.38
N LEU A 107 -6.08 -0.63 -8.69
CA LEU A 107 -7.24 -1.51 -8.59
C LEU A 107 -8.44 -0.86 -7.90
N PRO A 108 -8.28 -0.15 -6.76
CA PRO A 108 -9.38 0.63 -6.18
C PRO A 108 -9.91 1.74 -7.10
N GLU A 109 -9.01 2.43 -7.81
CA GLU A 109 -9.37 3.50 -8.74
C GLU A 109 -10.19 2.97 -9.92
N GLN A 110 -9.85 1.77 -10.42
CA GLN A 110 -10.56 1.10 -11.50
C GLN A 110 -11.81 0.34 -11.06
N GLY A 111 -12.16 0.38 -9.77
CA GLY A 111 -13.32 -0.33 -9.24
C GLY A 111 -13.24 -1.85 -9.31
N LEU A 112 -12.05 -2.42 -9.33
CA LEU A 112 -11.84 -3.88 -9.37
C LEU A 112 -11.89 -4.53 -8.00
N VAL A 113 -11.89 -3.75 -6.96
CA VAL A 113 -11.92 -4.19 -5.56
C VAL A 113 -12.98 -3.42 -4.78
N GLY A 114 -13.70 -4.11 -3.92
CA GLY A 114 -14.81 -3.54 -3.16
C GLY A 114 -15.06 -4.24 -1.82
N PRO A 115 -16.05 -3.74 -1.06
CA PRO A 115 -16.37 -4.25 0.26
C PRO A 115 -16.74 -5.72 0.29
N GLY A 116 -16.28 -6.41 1.32
CA GLY A 116 -16.64 -7.80 1.61
C GLY A 116 -15.97 -8.84 0.73
N GLN A 117 -15.19 -8.44 -0.26
CA GLN A 117 -14.48 -9.36 -1.14
C GLN A 117 -13.31 -10.08 -0.44
N MET A 118 -12.96 -11.25 -0.97
CA MET A 118 -11.80 -12.04 -0.58
C MET A 118 -10.75 -12.05 -1.70
N ILE A 119 -9.62 -11.38 -1.47
CA ILE A 119 -8.63 -11.05 -2.49
C ILE A 119 -7.26 -11.58 -2.08
N ILE A 120 -6.58 -12.24 -3.00
CA ILE A 120 -5.15 -12.59 -2.85
C ILE A 120 -4.30 -11.92 -3.91
N GLY A 121 -3.05 -11.64 -3.56
CA GLY A 121 -2.05 -11.17 -4.52
C GLY A 121 -0.67 -11.69 -4.18
N ALA A 122 0.16 -11.91 -5.18
CA ALA A 122 1.55 -12.27 -4.93
C ALA A 122 2.42 -11.03 -4.65
N ASP A 123 1.83 -10.03 -4.00
CA ASP A 123 2.51 -8.88 -3.41
C ASP A 123 2.09 -8.74 -1.94
N SER A 124 3.05 -8.42 -1.07
CA SER A 124 2.78 -8.34 0.38
C SER A 124 1.81 -7.21 0.75
N HIS A 125 1.76 -6.12 -0.05
CA HIS A 125 0.86 -4.98 0.21
C HIS A 125 -0.55 -5.16 -0.36
N THR A 126 -0.92 -6.36 -0.83
CA THR A 126 -2.30 -6.72 -1.21
C THR A 126 -3.29 -6.44 -0.06
N CYS A 127 -2.84 -6.39 1.20
CA CYS A 127 -3.65 -5.98 2.35
C CYS A 127 -4.26 -4.57 2.24
N THR A 128 -3.83 -3.74 1.30
CA THR A 128 -4.32 -2.37 1.06
C THR A 128 -5.85 -2.28 0.91
N TYR A 129 -6.48 -3.28 0.32
CA TYR A 129 -7.92 -3.23 0.01
C TYR A 129 -8.82 -3.42 1.24
N GLY A 130 -8.23 -3.76 2.39
CA GLY A 130 -8.91 -3.70 3.67
C GLY A 130 -9.42 -2.29 4.03
N ALA A 131 -8.87 -1.24 3.43
CA ALA A 131 -9.40 0.13 3.50
C ALA A 131 -10.84 0.26 3.00
N LEU A 132 -11.27 -0.65 2.10
CA LEU A 132 -12.62 -0.74 1.55
C LEU A 132 -13.51 -1.74 2.31
N GLY A 133 -12.99 -2.40 3.35
CA GLY A 133 -13.71 -3.47 4.06
C GLY A 133 -13.63 -4.83 3.37
N ALA A 134 -12.60 -5.09 2.57
CA ALA A 134 -12.30 -6.41 1.99
C ALA A 134 -11.32 -7.19 2.89
N PHE A 135 -11.41 -8.53 2.89
CA PHE A 135 -10.29 -9.34 3.32
C PHE A 135 -9.32 -9.51 2.14
N SER A 136 -8.20 -8.86 2.22
CA SER A 136 -7.16 -8.92 1.18
C SER A 136 -5.81 -9.21 1.81
N THR A 137 -5.04 -10.11 1.20
CA THR A 137 -3.76 -10.55 1.78
C THR A 137 -2.74 -10.97 0.74
N GLY A 138 -1.47 -10.70 1.06
CA GLY A 138 -0.34 -11.20 0.28
C GLY A 138 -0.12 -12.71 0.47
N VAL A 139 0.16 -13.39 -0.62
CA VAL A 139 0.48 -14.83 -0.66
C VAL A 139 1.74 -15.09 -1.49
N GLY A 140 2.28 -16.29 -1.41
CA GLY A 140 3.38 -16.73 -2.27
C GLY A 140 2.94 -16.97 -3.72
N SER A 141 3.89 -16.93 -4.65
CA SER A 141 3.60 -17.19 -6.07
C SER A 141 3.01 -18.58 -6.32
N THR A 142 3.24 -19.55 -5.44
CA THR A 142 2.63 -20.89 -5.49
C THR A 142 1.14 -20.84 -5.20
N ASP A 143 0.74 -20.10 -4.14
CA ASP A 143 -0.66 -19.94 -3.77
C ASP A 143 -1.41 -19.08 -4.81
N MET A 144 -0.72 -18.06 -5.36
CA MET A 144 -1.26 -17.30 -6.49
C MET A 144 -1.55 -18.20 -7.68
N ALA A 145 -0.62 -19.09 -8.04
CA ALA A 145 -0.81 -20.04 -9.15
C ALA A 145 -1.99 -20.98 -8.90
N ALA A 146 -2.13 -21.50 -7.68
CA ALA A 146 -3.28 -22.33 -7.28
C ALA A 146 -4.59 -21.53 -7.36
N GLY A 147 -4.61 -20.31 -6.83
CA GLY A 147 -5.76 -19.40 -6.90
C GLY A 147 -6.17 -19.10 -8.34
N MET A 148 -5.21 -18.79 -9.23
CA MET A 148 -5.51 -18.58 -10.66
C MET A 148 -6.10 -19.81 -11.34
N ALA A 149 -5.75 -21.02 -10.90
CA ALA A 149 -6.24 -22.26 -11.47
C ALA A 149 -7.61 -22.67 -10.92
N ALA A 150 -7.82 -22.54 -9.60
CA ALA A 150 -8.96 -23.11 -8.90
C ALA A 150 -10.06 -22.07 -8.54
N GLY A 151 -9.71 -20.80 -8.42
CA GLY A 151 -10.64 -19.76 -7.91
C GLY A 151 -10.90 -19.86 -6.41
N GLU A 152 -10.11 -20.67 -5.72
CA GLU A 152 -10.17 -20.87 -4.28
C GLU A 152 -8.78 -21.11 -3.71
N ASN A 153 -8.62 -20.90 -2.41
CA ASN A 153 -7.39 -21.21 -1.70
C ASN A 153 -7.68 -21.62 -0.25
N TRP A 154 -6.71 -22.27 0.38
CA TRP A 154 -6.79 -22.59 1.79
C TRP A 154 -6.29 -21.43 2.64
N PHE A 155 -6.89 -21.25 3.80
CA PHE A 155 -6.50 -20.23 4.77
C PHE A 155 -6.57 -20.78 6.19
N LYS A 156 -5.64 -20.35 7.01
CA LYS A 156 -5.83 -20.40 8.45
C LYS A 156 -6.51 -19.09 8.86
N VAL A 157 -7.64 -19.18 9.52
CA VAL A 157 -8.36 -17.99 10.02
C VAL A 157 -7.48 -17.25 11.04
N PRO A 158 -7.14 -15.97 10.80
CA PRO A 158 -6.31 -15.20 11.73
C PRO A 158 -7.10 -14.83 12.99
N ASP A 159 -6.39 -14.67 14.09
CA ASP A 159 -6.90 -13.90 15.21
C ASP A 159 -6.90 -12.40 14.87
N ALA A 160 -7.51 -11.55 15.69
CA ALA A 160 -7.62 -10.13 15.43
C ALA A 160 -7.13 -9.26 16.59
N ILE A 161 -6.55 -8.11 16.22
CA ILE A 161 -6.25 -7.00 17.12
C ILE A 161 -7.22 -5.87 16.78
N LYS A 162 -7.93 -5.35 17.77
CA LYS A 162 -8.75 -4.15 17.63
C LYS A 162 -7.86 -2.92 17.77
N VAL A 163 -7.88 -2.03 16.77
CA VAL A 163 -7.22 -0.72 16.86
C VAL A 163 -8.31 0.33 17.02
N GLU A 164 -8.48 0.83 18.22
CA GLU A 164 -9.48 1.83 18.56
C GLU A 164 -8.91 3.23 18.33
N LEU A 165 -9.47 3.96 17.37
CA LEU A 165 -9.07 5.32 17.00
C LEU A 165 -10.03 6.33 17.60
N THR A 166 -9.49 7.35 18.26
CA THR A 166 -10.26 8.49 18.79
C THR A 166 -9.72 9.81 18.27
N GLY A 167 -10.51 10.89 18.37
CA GLY A 167 -10.08 12.22 17.95
C GLY A 167 -9.93 12.39 16.45
N GLN A 168 -9.08 13.32 16.02
CA GLN A 168 -8.82 13.65 14.61
C GLN A 168 -7.37 14.10 14.39
N LEU A 169 -6.87 13.91 13.18
CA LEU A 169 -5.48 14.23 12.82
C LEU A 169 -5.18 15.72 12.95
N GLN A 170 -3.98 16.04 13.40
CA GLN A 170 -3.44 17.41 13.47
C GLN A 170 -2.90 17.84 12.09
N PRO A 171 -2.68 19.15 11.86
CA PRO A 171 -2.03 19.61 10.63
C PRO A 171 -0.69 18.90 10.37
N TYR A 172 -0.46 18.52 9.10
CA TYR A 172 0.73 17.78 8.63
C TYR A 172 0.90 16.38 9.22
N VAL A 173 -0.10 15.84 9.91
CA VAL A 173 -0.20 14.44 10.32
C VAL A 173 -1.16 13.72 9.37
N SER A 174 -0.82 12.52 8.96
CA SER A 174 -1.58 11.73 7.98
C SER A 174 -1.73 10.26 8.41
N GLY A 175 -2.42 9.47 7.63
CA GLY A 175 -2.50 8.01 7.84
C GLY A 175 -1.14 7.33 7.93
N LYS A 176 -0.10 7.91 7.31
CA LYS A 176 1.28 7.43 7.43
C LYS A 176 1.79 7.52 8.87
N ASP A 177 1.53 8.62 9.54
CA ASP A 177 1.96 8.82 10.94
C ASP A 177 1.21 7.87 11.87
N VAL A 178 -0.09 7.64 11.60
CA VAL A 178 -0.92 6.68 12.36
C VAL A 178 -0.32 5.28 12.29
N ILE A 179 -0.03 4.79 11.09
CA ILE A 179 0.48 3.41 10.94
C ILE A 179 1.94 3.29 11.43
N LEU A 180 2.78 4.31 11.26
CA LEU A 180 4.13 4.32 11.81
C LEU A 180 4.07 4.31 13.34
N HIS A 181 3.17 5.10 13.96
CA HIS A 181 2.95 5.08 15.40
C HIS A 181 2.55 3.68 15.88
N LEU A 182 1.56 3.07 15.25
CA LEU A 182 1.12 1.71 15.58
C LEU A 182 2.26 0.69 15.47
N ILE A 183 3.02 0.69 14.37
CA ILE A 183 4.16 -0.22 14.18
C ILE A 183 5.25 0.05 15.22
N GLY A 184 5.49 1.32 15.56
CA GLY A 184 6.42 1.69 16.64
C GLY A 184 6.03 1.15 17.99
N GLU A 185 4.72 1.12 18.30
CA GLU A 185 4.18 0.60 19.57
C GLU A 185 4.22 -0.93 19.65
N ILE A 186 3.77 -1.61 18.58
CA ILE A 186 3.60 -3.07 18.62
C ILE A 186 4.77 -3.87 18.05
N GLY A 187 5.67 -3.22 17.31
CA GLY A 187 6.78 -3.88 16.62
C GLY A 187 6.43 -4.45 15.25
N VAL A 188 7.44 -4.87 14.48
CA VAL A 188 7.29 -5.44 13.13
C VAL A 188 6.65 -6.84 13.09
N ASP A 189 6.56 -7.50 14.22
CA ASP A 189 5.97 -8.83 14.44
C ASP A 189 4.78 -8.81 15.42
N GLY A 190 4.39 -7.62 15.89
CA GLY A 190 3.36 -7.44 16.90
C GLY A 190 1.96 -7.88 16.49
N ALA A 191 1.68 -7.98 15.21
CA ALA A 191 0.44 -8.52 14.65
C ALA A 191 0.69 -9.75 13.76
N LEU A 192 1.76 -10.51 14.04
CA LEU A 192 2.16 -11.63 13.19
C LEU A 192 1.00 -12.62 13.01
N TYR A 193 0.60 -12.80 11.73
CA TYR A 193 -0.51 -13.65 11.31
C TYR A 193 -1.88 -13.27 11.93
N GLN A 194 -2.08 -12.02 12.31
CA GLN A 194 -3.35 -11.50 12.83
C GLN A 194 -3.98 -10.52 11.83
N SER A 195 -5.26 -10.22 12.03
CA SER A 195 -5.95 -9.11 11.36
C SER A 195 -5.89 -7.87 12.25
N LEU A 196 -5.60 -6.70 11.68
CA LEU A 196 -5.80 -5.41 12.35
C LEU A 196 -7.19 -4.88 11.97
N GLU A 197 -8.11 -4.78 12.92
CA GLU A 197 -9.44 -4.22 12.70
C GLU A 197 -9.55 -2.84 13.31
N PHE A 198 -9.68 -1.82 12.45
CA PHE A 198 -9.75 -0.43 12.86
C PHE A 198 -11.18 -0.06 13.23
N ALA A 199 -11.36 0.58 14.38
CA ALA A 199 -12.63 0.93 14.94
C ALA A 199 -12.55 2.28 15.68
N GLY A 200 -13.67 2.73 16.27
CA GLY A 200 -13.75 3.96 17.04
C GLY A 200 -14.17 5.18 16.22
N GLU A 201 -14.50 6.25 16.93
CA GLU A 201 -15.02 7.48 16.32
C GLU A 201 -14.01 8.19 15.41
N GLY A 202 -12.72 8.02 15.70
CA GLY A 202 -11.62 8.59 14.91
C GLY A 202 -11.58 8.08 13.46
N VAL A 203 -12.11 6.88 13.18
CA VAL A 203 -12.19 6.33 11.80
C VAL A 203 -12.92 7.29 10.87
N ALA A 204 -14.00 7.92 11.34
CA ALA A 204 -14.77 8.86 10.53
C ALA A 204 -13.99 10.14 10.17
N SER A 205 -12.92 10.48 10.89
CA SER A 205 -12.07 11.64 10.58
C SER A 205 -11.08 11.36 9.45
N LEU A 206 -10.66 10.10 9.26
CA LEU A 206 -9.70 9.69 8.25
C LEU A 206 -10.29 9.78 6.82
N SER A 207 -9.50 10.27 5.88
CA SER A 207 -9.81 10.18 4.45
C SER A 207 -9.67 8.74 3.96
N MET A 208 -10.19 8.43 2.76
CA MET A 208 -9.94 7.12 2.14
C MET A 208 -8.46 6.90 1.85
N ASP A 209 -7.73 7.94 1.45
CA ASP A 209 -6.29 7.85 1.18
C ASP A 209 -5.50 7.52 2.45
N ASP A 210 -5.89 8.09 3.62
CA ASP A 210 -5.32 7.69 4.92
C ASP A 210 -5.58 6.22 5.24
N ARG A 211 -6.82 5.74 5.03
CA ARG A 211 -7.18 4.34 5.27
C ARG A 211 -6.41 3.39 4.35
N PHE A 212 -6.23 3.75 3.08
CA PHE A 212 -5.39 2.97 2.16
C PHE A 212 -3.93 2.90 2.63
N THR A 213 -3.38 4.01 3.10
CA THR A 213 -2.02 4.07 3.65
C THR A 213 -1.88 3.17 4.89
N ILE A 214 -2.83 3.24 5.81
CA ILE A 214 -2.85 2.44 7.05
C ILE A 214 -2.98 0.94 6.71
N SER A 215 -3.95 0.56 5.88
CA SER A 215 -4.14 -0.83 5.47
C SER A 215 -2.95 -1.38 4.69
N ASN A 216 -2.33 -0.57 3.81
CA ASN A 216 -1.15 -0.94 3.04
C ASN A 216 0.00 -1.38 3.95
N MET A 217 0.25 -0.64 5.01
CA MET A 217 1.37 -0.91 5.92
C MET A 217 1.03 -1.84 7.08
N ALA A 218 -0.16 -2.43 7.15
CA ALA A 218 -0.50 -3.43 8.16
C ALA A 218 0.45 -4.63 8.13
N ILE A 219 0.91 -5.03 6.95
CA ILE A 219 1.89 -6.12 6.78
C ILE A 219 3.24 -5.79 7.45
N GLU A 220 3.60 -4.52 7.63
CA GLU A 220 4.85 -4.13 8.28
C GLU A 220 4.83 -4.36 9.80
N ALA A 221 3.64 -4.64 10.38
CA ALA A 221 3.48 -5.18 11.72
C ALA A 221 3.32 -6.72 11.74
N GLY A 222 3.45 -7.39 10.58
CA GLY A 222 3.25 -8.83 10.41
C GLY A 222 1.79 -9.25 10.18
N ALA A 223 0.85 -8.30 10.07
CA ALA A 223 -0.57 -8.61 9.91
C ALA A 223 -0.88 -9.23 8.53
N LYS A 224 -1.91 -10.07 8.48
CA LYS A 224 -2.47 -10.60 7.24
C LYS A 224 -3.24 -9.54 6.47
N ASN A 225 -3.96 -8.67 7.16
CA ASN A 225 -4.65 -7.52 6.59
C ASN A 225 -4.86 -6.43 7.65
N GLY A 226 -5.18 -5.21 7.18
CA GLY A 226 -5.70 -4.13 8.00
C GLY A 226 -7.06 -3.71 7.43
N ILE A 227 -8.13 -3.89 8.19
CA ILE A 227 -9.51 -3.72 7.68
C ILE A 227 -10.24 -2.59 8.40
N PHE A 228 -10.94 -1.77 7.61
CA PHE A 228 -11.80 -0.69 8.07
C PHE A 228 -13.29 -1.03 7.87
N PRO A 229 -14.18 -0.51 8.73
CA PRO A 229 -15.61 -0.63 8.51
C PRO A 229 -16.04 0.15 7.26
N VAL A 230 -17.10 -0.35 6.61
CA VAL A 230 -17.71 0.29 5.43
C VAL A 230 -18.66 1.40 5.86
N ASP A 231 -18.16 2.60 5.93
CA ASP A 231 -18.92 3.80 6.28
C ASP A 231 -19.35 4.62 5.05
N GLU A 232 -19.87 5.82 5.27
CA GLU A 232 -20.30 6.73 4.21
C GLU A 232 -19.16 7.15 3.29
N LYS A 233 -17.94 7.36 3.82
CA LYS A 233 -16.76 7.70 3.00
C LYS A 233 -16.38 6.56 2.07
N THR A 234 -16.44 5.31 2.56
CA THR A 234 -16.21 4.13 1.73
C THR A 234 -17.27 4.03 0.64
N ARG A 235 -18.56 4.20 0.98
CA ARG A 235 -19.66 4.16 0.03
C ARG A 235 -19.54 5.23 -1.05
N GLU A 236 -19.20 6.46 -0.69
CA GLU A 236 -18.99 7.55 -1.66
C GLU A 236 -17.77 7.28 -2.55
N TYR A 237 -16.69 6.70 -2.01
CA TYR A 237 -15.51 6.35 -2.80
C TYR A 237 -15.82 5.31 -3.88
N ILE A 238 -16.60 4.27 -3.55
CA ILE A 238 -16.91 3.16 -4.48
C ILE A 238 -18.07 3.45 -5.43
N LYS A 239 -18.91 4.44 -5.14
CA LYS A 239 -20.20 4.72 -5.80
C LYS A 239 -20.15 4.74 -7.33
N ASP A 240 -19.16 5.42 -7.89
CA ASP A 240 -19.01 5.58 -9.35
C ASP A 240 -17.82 4.74 -9.90
N ARG A 241 -17.32 3.77 -9.12
CA ARG A 241 -16.16 2.95 -9.46
C ARG A 241 -16.45 1.47 -9.44
N PHE A 242 -17.07 0.97 -8.40
CA PHE A 242 -17.27 -0.45 -8.17
C PHE A 242 -18.68 -0.88 -8.56
N ASP A 243 -18.77 -1.74 -9.59
CA ASP A 243 -20.05 -2.25 -10.11
C ASP A 243 -20.45 -3.60 -9.49
N GLY A 244 -19.61 -4.17 -8.61
CA GLY A 244 -19.87 -5.44 -7.94
C GLY A 244 -20.87 -5.34 -6.79
N GLU A 245 -21.20 -6.48 -6.21
CA GLU A 245 -22.06 -6.53 -5.02
C GLU A 245 -21.32 -5.94 -3.80
N VAL A 246 -21.95 -4.99 -3.13
CA VAL A 246 -21.42 -4.36 -1.91
C VAL A 246 -21.83 -5.17 -0.70
N MET A 247 -20.96 -6.05 -0.23
CA MET A 247 -21.17 -6.86 0.97
C MET A 247 -20.55 -6.16 2.18
N VAL A 248 -21.36 -5.84 3.18
CA VAL A 248 -20.93 -5.15 4.39
C VAL A 248 -20.92 -6.12 5.57
N TYR A 249 -19.76 -6.28 6.18
CA TYR A 249 -19.58 -7.09 7.36
C TYR A 249 -19.13 -6.20 8.52
N GLU A 250 -19.85 -6.28 9.63
CA GLU A 250 -19.52 -5.61 10.88
C GLU A 250 -19.16 -6.65 11.93
N ALA A 251 -18.22 -6.35 12.81
CA ALA A 251 -17.91 -7.24 13.93
C ALA A 251 -19.13 -7.36 14.86
N ASP A 252 -19.32 -8.53 15.44
CA ASP A 252 -20.34 -8.72 16.48
C ASP A 252 -19.96 -7.96 17.74
N GLU A 253 -20.94 -7.57 18.56
CA GLU A 253 -20.70 -6.86 19.82
C GLU A 253 -19.82 -7.67 20.79
N ASP A 254 -19.95 -9.00 20.77
CA ASP A 254 -19.18 -9.96 21.57
C ASP A 254 -18.03 -10.61 20.78
N ALA A 255 -17.58 -9.98 19.66
CA ALA A 255 -16.42 -10.46 18.91
C ALA A 255 -15.17 -10.50 19.78
N HIS A 256 -14.41 -11.58 19.64
CA HIS A 256 -13.18 -11.74 20.40
C HIS A 256 -11.99 -11.10 19.67
N TYR A 257 -11.19 -10.33 20.40
CA TYR A 257 -9.92 -9.76 19.95
C TYR A 257 -8.80 -10.20 20.91
N ALA A 258 -7.65 -10.59 20.35
CA ALA A 258 -6.47 -10.97 21.12
C ALA A 258 -5.99 -9.83 22.05
N ARG A 259 -6.13 -8.59 21.56
CA ARG A 259 -5.90 -7.36 22.34
C ARG A 259 -6.57 -6.16 21.67
N THR A 260 -6.61 -5.04 22.41
CA THR A 260 -7.00 -3.73 21.89
C THR A 260 -5.82 -2.77 22.02
N VAL A 261 -5.54 -2.01 20.92
CA VAL A 261 -4.59 -0.89 20.91
C VAL A 261 -5.40 0.39 20.76
N ASN A 262 -5.15 1.40 21.60
CA ASN A 262 -5.88 2.66 21.57
C ASN A 262 -4.96 3.77 21.05
N ILE A 263 -5.40 4.50 20.03
CA ILE A 263 -4.65 5.62 19.45
C ILE A 263 -5.53 6.88 19.44
N ASP A 264 -5.08 7.90 20.15
CA ASP A 264 -5.66 9.25 20.07
C ASP A 264 -5.00 10.00 18.88
N LEU A 265 -5.73 10.11 17.79
CA LEU A 265 -5.27 10.82 16.57
C LEU A 265 -4.90 12.29 16.86
N SER A 266 -5.52 12.90 17.88
CA SER A 266 -5.26 14.30 18.25
C SER A 266 -3.92 14.49 18.98
N ALA A 267 -3.36 13.42 19.51
CA ALA A 267 -2.07 13.42 20.19
C ALA A 267 -0.89 13.09 19.27
N LEU A 268 -1.16 12.65 18.02
CA LEU A 268 -0.11 12.30 17.08
C LEU A 268 0.61 13.55 16.54
N GLU A 269 1.92 13.41 16.41
CA GLU A 269 2.81 14.39 15.79
C GLU A 269 3.47 13.77 14.54
N PRO A 270 3.98 14.58 13.60
CA PRO A 270 4.73 14.08 12.45
C PRO A 270 5.84 13.12 12.89
N THR A 271 5.79 11.91 12.33
CA THR A 271 6.59 10.77 12.73
C THR A 271 7.42 10.24 11.56
N VAL A 272 8.66 9.88 11.82
CA VAL A 272 9.51 9.14 10.88
C VAL A 272 9.87 7.77 11.42
N SER A 273 10.21 6.85 10.51
CA SER A 273 10.82 5.59 10.89
C SER A 273 12.27 5.54 10.39
N LEU A 274 13.21 5.39 11.31
CA LEU A 274 14.64 5.34 11.03
C LEU A 274 15.06 3.97 10.47
N PRO A 275 16.17 3.87 9.73
CA PRO A 275 16.72 2.62 9.25
C PRO A 275 17.03 1.65 10.41
N HIS A 276 16.87 0.34 10.30
CA HIS A 276 16.46 -0.44 9.10
C HIS A 276 15.19 -1.24 9.39
N LEU A 277 14.31 -0.71 10.24
CA LEU A 277 13.03 -1.34 10.58
C LEU A 277 11.92 -0.28 10.62
N PRO A 278 10.72 -0.56 10.10
CA PRO A 278 9.58 0.35 10.19
C PRO A 278 9.16 0.69 11.63
N SER A 279 9.51 -0.14 12.61
CA SER A 279 9.26 0.10 14.04
C SER A 279 10.27 1.05 14.72
N ASN A 280 11.35 1.46 14.05
CA ASN A 280 12.31 2.42 14.59
C ASN A 280 11.76 3.86 14.50
N THR A 281 10.59 4.10 15.08
CA THR A 281 9.87 5.36 15.00
C THR A 281 10.43 6.43 15.92
N LYS A 282 10.44 7.67 15.43
CA LYS A 282 10.80 8.89 16.15
C LYS A 282 9.92 10.03 15.71
N LEU A 283 9.68 10.98 16.60
CA LEU A 283 9.10 12.25 16.19
C LEU A 283 10.09 13.02 15.32
N VAL A 284 9.60 13.66 14.26
CA VAL A 284 10.46 14.43 13.32
C VAL A 284 11.34 15.43 14.08
N ARG A 285 10.79 16.12 15.09
CA ARG A 285 11.52 17.11 15.91
C ARG A 285 12.71 16.52 16.68
N GLU A 286 12.75 15.20 16.92
CA GLU A 286 13.85 14.54 17.63
C GLU A 286 15.04 14.26 16.72
N VAL A 287 14.82 14.23 15.40
CA VAL A 287 15.81 13.88 14.39
C VAL A 287 15.97 14.96 13.30
N ALA A 288 15.34 16.11 13.50
CA ALA A 288 15.48 17.26 12.62
C ALA A 288 16.94 17.66 12.44
N GLY A 289 17.33 18.05 11.21
CA GLY A 289 18.70 18.38 10.86
C GLY A 289 19.57 17.17 10.44
N MET A 290 19.05 15.94 10.45
CA MET A 290 19.74 14.77 9.90
C MET A 290 19.90 14.91 8.39
N GLU A 291 21.14 15.00 7.89
CA GLU A 291 21.47 15.17 6.47
C GLU A 291 20.94 14.01 5.62
N ILE A 292 20.51 14.33 4.41
CA ILE A 292 19.98 13.39 3.43
C ILE A 292 20.57 13.66 2.04
N ASP A 293 20.43 12.70 1.12
CA ASP A 293 20.91 12.79 -0.27
C ASP A 293 19.76 12.73 -1.26
N GLN A 294 18.65 12.10 -0.87
CA GLN A 294 17.52 11.84 -1.76
C GLN A 294 16.17 11.95 -1.04
N VAL A 295 15.16 12.36 -1.78
CA VAL A 295 13.76 12.30 -1.35
C VAL A 295 12.95 11.57 -2.40
N VAL A 296 12.07 10.66 -1.98
CA VAL A 296 11.12 9.97 -2.86
C VAL A 296 9.71 10.16 -2.34
N ILE A 297 8.88 10.83 -3.13
CA ILE A 297 7.46 11.08 -2.83
C ILE A 297 6.61 10.29 -3.80
N GLY A 298 5.79 9.38 -3.29
CA GLY A 298 4.97 8.48 -4.09
C GLY A 298 4.94 7.07 -3.52
N SER A 299 4.60 6.09 -4.33
CA SER A 299 4.41 4.66 -4.01
C SER A 299 2.94 4.25 -3.87
N CYS A 300 2.68 2.95 -3.70
CA CYS A 300 1.33 2.44 -3.38
C CYS A 300 0.78 2.98 -2.05
N THR A 301 1.68 3.37 -1.15
CA THR A 301 1.34 3.91 0.16
C THR A 301 0.90 5.36 0.06
N ASN A 302 1.74 6.23 -0.54
CA ASN A 302 1.55 7.69 -0.55
C ASN A 302 1.86 8.30 -1.94
N GLY A 303 1.11 7.88 -2.95
CA GLY A 303 1.19 8.43 -4.30
C GLY A 303 -0.18 8.89 -4.84
N ARG A 304 -1.20 8.97 -3.99
CA ARG A 304 -2.55 9.43 -4.34
C ARG A 304 -2.60 10.95 -4.44
N ILE A 305 -3.70 11.47 -4.94
CA ILE A 305 -3.82 12.92 -5.18
C ILE A 305 -3.68 13.75 -3.91
N SER A 306 -4.17 13.29 -2.77
CA SER A 306 -4.00 13.98 -1.48
C SER A 306 -2.54 14.07 -1.08
N ASP A 307 -1.74 13.03 -1.32
CA ASP A 307 -0.31 13.00 -1.05
C ASP A 307 0.45 14.00 -1.94
N MET A 308 0.09 14.04 -3.24
CA MET A 308 0.66 14.99 -4.19
C MET A 308 0.35 16.44 -3.78
N ARG A 309 -0.89 16.72 -3.36
CA ARG A 309 -1.30 18.05 -2.87
C ARG A 309 -0.58 18.43 -1.58
N ALA A 310 -0.42 17.50 -0.63
CA ALA A 310 0.32 17.76 0.61
C ALA A 310 1.79 18.10 0.35
N ALA A 311 2.45 17.37 -0.56
CA ALA A 311 3.82 17.68 -0.98
C ALA A 311 3.89 18.99 -1.76
N HIS A 312 2.92 19.27 -2.63
CA HIS A 312 2.85 20.50 -3.43
C HIS A 312 2.68 21.75 -2.55
N GLU A 313 1.87 21.69 -1.50
CA GLU A 313 1.72 22.81 -0.56
C GLU A 313 3.07 23.27 0.01
N ILE A 314 3.97 22.32 0.26
CA ILE A 314 5.30 22.60 0.78
C ILE A 314 6.28 23.05 -0.32
N LEU A 315 6.27 22.40 -1.49
CA LEU A 315 7.25 22.63 -2.56
C LEU A 315 6.94 23.86 -3.43
N LYS A 316 5.66 24.25 -3.53
CA LYS A 316 5.25 25.37 -4.38
C LYS A 316 5.99 26.66 -4.06
N GLY A 317 6.64 27.24 -5.09
CA GLY A 317 7.41 28.48 -4.97
C GLY A 317 8.71 28.35 -4.18
N ARG A 318 9.16 27.12 -3.86
CA ARG A 318 10.43 26.83 -3.19
C ARG A 318 11.31 25.97 -4.09
N GLN A 319 12.57 25.85 -3.72
CA GLN A 319 13.55 25.01 -4.43
C GLN A 319 13.96 23.84 -3.56
N VAL A 320 14.14 22.69 -4.16
CA VAL A 320 14.84 21.55 -3.55
C VAL A 320 16.27 21.99 -3.24
N ALA A 321 16.76 21.67 -2.05
CA ALA A 321 18.11 22.07 -1.61
C ALA A 321 19.20 21.53 -2.56
N ASP A 322 20.27 22.30 -2.69
CA ASP A 322 21.43 21.90 -3.50
C ASP A 322 21.98 20.53 -3.07
N GLY A 323 22.22 19.67 -4.04
CA GLY A 323 22.73 18.31 -3.79
C GLY A 323 21.66 17.26 -3.49
N ILE A 324 20.40 17.63 -3.29
CA ILE A 324 19.30 16.70 -3.03
C ILE A 324 18.63 16.26 -4.35
N ARG A 325 18.44 14.97 -4.50
CA ARG A 325 17.62 14.38 -5.58
C ARG A 325 16.20 14.19 -5.07
N CYS A 326 15.24 14.96 -5.56
CA CYS A 326 13.82 14.79 -5.25
C CYS A 326 13.10 14.09 -6.41
N ILE A 327 12.54 12.91 -6.16
CA ILE A 327 11.79 12.10 -7.15
C ILE A 327 10.33 12.05 -6.73
N VAL A 328 9.42 12.43 -7.62
CA VAL A 328 7.97 12.42 -7.38
C VAL A 328 7.30 11.44 -8.33
N ILE A 329 6.44 10.58 -7.79
CA ILE A 329 5.79 9.49 -8.53
C ILE A 329 4.28 9.50 -8.20
N PRO A 330 3.44 10.15 -9.01
CA PRO A 330 1.99 9.97 -8.93
C PRO A 330 1.62 8.50 -9.13
N ALA A 331 0.72 7.95 -8.31
CA ALA A 331 0.51 6.51 -8.26
C ALA A 331 -0.18 5.92 -9.51
N THR A 332 -0.97 6.72 -10.23
CA THR A 332 -1.72 6.25 -11.41
C THR A 332 -1.71 7.30 -12.51
N GLN A 333 -2.09 6.90 -13.73
CA GLN A 333 -2.25 7.85 -14.84
C GLN A 333 -3.35 8.89 -14.55
N ALA A 334 -4.41 8.52 -13.84
CA ALA A 334 -5.46 9.45 -13.46
C ALA A 334 -4.96 10.49 -12.44
N VAL A 335 -4.21 10.06 -11.42
CA VAL A 335 -3.55 10.98 -10.47
C VAL A 335 -2.54 11.88 -11.20
N TYR A 336 -1.73 11.31 -12.10
CA TYR A 336 -0.77 12.09 -12.88
C TYR A 336 -1.49 13.16 -13.73
N ARG A 337 -2.58 12.79 -14.41
CA ARG A 337 -3.40 13.70 -15.19
C ARG A 337 -4.01 14.79 -14.31
N GLN A 338 -4.57 14.44 -13.16
CA GLN A 338 -5.13 15.41 -12.23
C GLN A 338 -4.05 16.39 -11.72
N CYS A 339 -2.85 15.92 -11.42
CA CYS A 339 -1.71 16.78 -11.07
C CYS A 339 -1.31 17.74 -12.20
N LEU A 340 -1.44 17.32 -13.47
CA LEU A 340 -1.24 18.21 -14.62
C LEU A 340 -2.32 19.29 -14.68
N ASP A 341 -3.58 18.89 -14.55
CA ASP A 341 -4.72 19.80 -14.66
C ASP A 341 -4.74 20.83 -13.51
N GLU A 342 -4.24 20.46 -12.32
CA GLU A 342 -4.08 21.36 -11.15
C GLU A 342 -2.76 22.17 -11.17
N GLY A 343 -1.88 21.99 -12.16
CA GLY A 343 -0.58 22.66 -12.24
C GLY A 343 0.50 22.13 -11.28
N ILE A 344 0.21 21.09 -10.52
CA ILE A 344 1.10 20.49 -9.50
C ILE A 344 2.39 19.98 -10.12
N ILE A 345 2.31 19.36 -11.32
CA ILE A 345 3.52 18.85 -12.03
C ILE A 345 4.46 19.98 -12.42
N ALA A 346 3.92 21.10 -12.90
CA ALA A 346 4.73 22.27 -13.27
C ALA A 346 5.46 22.83 -12.04
N ASP A 347 4.74 23.00 -10.93
CA ASP A 347 5.32 23.51 -9.67
C ASP A 347 6.40 22.53 -9.10
N PHE A 348 6.23 21.21 -9.24
CA PHE A 348 7.27 20.24 -8.87
C PHE A 348 8.52 20.34 -9.74
N ILE A 349 8.36 20.52 -11.06
CA ILE A 349 9.49 20.71 -11.99
C ILE A 349 10.19 22.02 -11.66
N ASP A 350 9.46 23.10 -11.44
CA ASP A 350 9.99 24.41 -11.08
C ASP A 350 10.74 24.36 -9.74
N ALA A 351 10.30 23.52 -8.79
CA ALA A 351 10.99 23.26 -7.54
C ALA A 351 12.29 22.43 -7.70
N GLY A 352 12.56 21.86 -8.88
CA GLY A 352 13.72 21.00 -9.15
C GLY A 352 13.50 19.51 -8.92
N CYS A 353 12.24 19.05 -8.85
CA CYS A 353 11.92 17.64 -8.73
C CYS A 353 11.98 16.91 -10.06
N ALA A 354 12.40 15.65 -10.06
CA ALA A 354 12.23 14.71 -11.16
C ALA A 354 10.86 14.03 -11.05
N VAL A 355 9.91 14.39 -11.88
CA VAL A 355 8.57 13.79 -11.90
C VAL A 355 8.56 12.59 -12.86
N SER A 356 8.17 11.43 -12.33
CA SER A 356 8.16 10.17 -13.07
C SER A 356 6.75 9.76 -13.50
N THR A 357 6.68 8.91 -14.54
CA THR A 357 5.48 8.10 -14.78
C THR A 357 5.17 7.18 -13.60
N PRO A 358 3.90 6.77 -13.37
CA PRO A 358 3.54 5.81 -12.34
C PRO A 358 4.38 4.53 -12.40
N THR A 359 5.07 4.20 -11.32
CA THR A 359 5.85 2.96 -11.17
C THR A 359 6.13 2.67 -9.70
N CYS A 360 6.12 1.41 -9.31
CA CYS A 360 6.51 0.96 -7.98
C CYS A 360 8.02 0.78 -7.82
N GLY A 361 8.77 0.76 -8.90
CA GLY A 361 10.18 0.40 -8.99
C GLY A 361 11.14 1.04 -7.98
N PRO A 362 11.08 2.36 -7.72
CA PRO A 362 11.95 3.00 -6.73
C PRO A 362 11.81 2.46 -5.31
N CYS A 363 10.59 2.07 -4.91
CA CYS A 363 10.31 1.54 -3.57
C CYS A 363 11.10 0.27 -3.23
N LEU A 364 11.47 -0.52 -4.24
CA LEU A 364 12.22 -1.77 -4.06
C LEU A 364 13.64 -1.73 -4.62
N GLY A 365 14.12 -0.55 -5.07
CA GLY A 365 15.41 -0.44 -5.74
C GLY A 365 15.46 -1.16 -7.09
N GLY A 366 14.30 -1.42 -7.66
CA GLY A 366 14.14 -2.24 -8.88
C GLY A 366 14.15 -1.47 -10.19
N HIS A 367 14.02 -0.14 -10.17
CA HIS A 367 13.90 0.66 -11.37
C HIS A 367 14.78 1.92 -11.29
N MET A 368 14.22 3.10 -11.01
CA MET A 368 14.94 4.38 -10.91
C MET A 368 15.21 4.76 -9.46
N GLY A 369 16.03 5.80 -9.23
CA GLY A 369 16.29 6.34 -7.89
C GLY A 369 17.03 5.39 -6.98
N VAL A 370 17.82 4.47 -7.54
CA VAL A 370 18.66 3.54 -6.78
C VAL A 370 19.77 4.30 -6.06
N MET A 371 19.97 4.00 -4.78
CA MET A 371 20.94 4.66 -3.92
C MET A 371 22.28 3.94 -3.87
N SER A 372 23.35 4.72 -3.76
CA SER A 372 24.73 4.26 -3.52
C SER A 372 24.97 3.95 -2.04
N ALA A 373 26.12 3.31 -1.77
CA ALA A 373 26.58 3.06 -0.41
C ALA A 373 26.78 4.37 0.37
N GLY A 374 26.18 4.45 1.55
CA GLY A 374 26.29 5.58 2.46
C GLY A 374 25.28 6.71 2.20
N GLU A 375 24.50 6.65 1.12
CA GLU A 375 23.44 7.62 0.87
C GLU A 375 22.23 7.38 1.77
N ARG A 376 21.55 8.47 2.14
CA ARG A 376 20.33 8.45 2.96
C ARG A 376 19.17 9.10 2.22
N ALA A 377 18.01 8.43 2.21
CA ALA A 377 16.78 8.98 1.65
C ALA A 377 15.71 9.20 2.70
N VAL A 378 14.88 10.24 2.52
CA VAL A 378 13.55 10.32 3.10
C VAL A 378 12.55 9.85 2.04
N ALA A 379 11.69 8.89 2.38
CA ALA A 379 10.77 8.30 1.42
C ALA A 379 9.37 8.10 1.99
N THR A 380 8.37 8.30 1.15
CA THR A 380 6.97 8.00 1.50
C THR A 380 6.57 6.55 1.19
N THR A 381 7.57 5.72 0.89
CA THR A 381 7.42 4.28 0.67
C THR A 381 7.06 3.55 1.98
N ASN A 382 6.92 2.23 1.93
CA ASN A 382 6.42 1.44 3.07
C ASN A 382 7.52 0.68 3.83
N ARG A 383 8.71 0.49 3.26
CA ARG A 383 9.80 -0.31 3.84
C ARG A 383 11.12 0.42 3.83
N ASN A 384 11.91 0.18 4.87
CA ASN A 384 13.25 0.75 5.03
C ASN A 384 14.30 -0.30 5.45
N PHE A 385 14.09 -1.57 5.11
CA PHE A 385 15.04 -2.65 5.37
C PHE A 385 16.38 -2.42 4.68
N VAL A 386 17.41 -3.10 5.17
CA VAL A 386 18.77 -3.07 4.58
C VAL A 386 18.71 -3.32 3.06
N GLY A 387 19.26 -2.42 2.27
CA GLY A 387 19.32 -2.53 0.81
C GLY A 387 17.98 -2.31 0.08
N ARG A 388 16.95 -1.82 0.77
CA ARG A 388 15.60 -1.69 0.18
C ARG A 388 15.54 -0.82 -1.07
N MET A 389 16.30 0.29 -1.11
CA MET A 389 16.28 1.22 -2.24
C MET A 389 17.64 1.31 -2.96
N GLY A 390 18.51 0.31 -2.81
CA GLY A 390 19.81 0.31 -3.46
C GLY A 390 20.88 -0.49 -2.72
N ASP A 391 22.04 0.12 -2.53
CA ASP A 391 23.16 -0.53 -1.82
C ASP A 391 22.79 -0.90 -0.38
N THR A 392 23.33 -2.01 0.11
CA THR A 392 23.07 -2.50 1.49
C THR A 392 23.55 -1.56 2.59
N LYS A 393 24.39 -0.58 2.26
CA LYS A 393 24.86 0.47 3.17
C LYS A 393 24.09 1.77 3.01
N SER A 394 23.08 1.82 2.13
CA SER A 394 22.18 2.96 2.05
C SER A 394 21.12 2.90 3.15
N GLU A 395 20.58 4.05 3.50
CA GLU A 395 19.62 4.22 4.58
C GLU A 395 18.33 4.87 4.07
N VAL A 396 17.18 4.34 4.49
CA VAL A 396 15.87 4.89 4.14
C VAL A 396 15.13 5.29 5.42
N ILE A 397 14.70 6.53 5.47
CA ILE A 397 13.83 7.08 6.51
C ILE A 397 12.41 7.15 5.94
N LEU A 398 11.46 6.49 6.57
CA LEU A 398 10.05 6.58 6.17
C LEU A 398 9.41 7.83 6.76
N ALA A 399 8.64 8.56 5.95
CA ALA A 399 7.95 9.77 6.36
C ALA A 399 6.63 9.95 5.59
N ASN A 400 5.78 10.85 6.06
CA ASN A 400 4.61 11.32 5.30
C ASN A 400 5.01 12.30 4.17
N PRO A 401 4.14 12.58 3.19
CA PRO A 401 4.47 13.44 2.05
C PRO A 401 4.87 14.88 2.42
N ALA A 402 4.26 15.47 3.44
CA ALA A 402 4.57 16.83 3.86
C ALA A 402 5.97 16.92 4.50
N VAL A 403 6.33 15.96 5.35
CA VAL A 403 7.69 15.83 5.94
C VAL A 403 8.72 15.55 4.87
N ALA A 404 8.43 14.66 3.91
CA ALA A 404 9.33 14.36 2.81
C ALA A 404 9.61 15.61 1.94
N ALA A 405 8.55 16.36 1.60
CA ALA A 405 8.67 17.61 0.86
C ALA A 405 9.47 18.69 1.63
N ALA A 406 9.20 18.85 2.93
CA ALA A 406 9.96 19.77 3.79
C ALA A 406 11.44 19.38 3.84
N SER A 407 11.72 18.09 3.95
CA SER A 407 13.09 17.57 3.96
C SER A 407 13.81 17.82 2.64
N ALA A 408 13.11 17.75 1.50
CA ALA A 408 13.67 18.10 0.19
C ALA A 408 14.09 19.57 0.10
N VAL A 409 13.27 20.48 0.65
CA VAL A 409 13.58 21.92 0.69
C VAL A 409 14.72 22.23 1.66
N ALA A 410 14.73 21.58 2.83
CA ALA A 410 15.75 21.84 3.87
C ALA A 410 17.12 21.15 3.61
N GLY A 411 17.16 20.09 2.79
CA GLY A 411 18.36 19.26 2.61
C GLY A 411 18.66 18.32 3.78
N CYS A 412 17.75 18.25 4.74
CA CYS A 412 17.84 17.41 5.93
C CYS A 412 16.43 17.05 6.41
N VAL A 413 16.31 16.12 7.33
CA VAL A 413 15.00 15.82 7.95
C VAL A 413 14.45 17.09 8.62
N ALA A 414 13.25 17.53 8.22
CA ALA A 414 12.66 18.79 8.66
C ALA A 414 11.14 18.69 8.83
N LEU A 415 10.62 19.53 9.74
CA LEU A 415 9.18 19.74 9.90
C LEU A 415 8.65 20.70 8.81
N PRO A 416 7.42 20.50 8.30
CA PRO A 416 6.80 21.41 7.34
C PRO A 416 6.79 22.87 7.79
N GLY A 417 6.48 23.14 9.06
CA GLY A 417 6.47 24.49 9.63
C GLY A 417 7.83 25.23 9.61
N GLU A 418 8.94 24.48 9.56
CA GLU A 418 10.30 25.09 9.54
C GLU A 418 10.64 25.68 8.17
N VAL A 419 10.08 25.15 7.09
CA VAL A 419 10.35 25.60 5.71
C VAL A 419 9.26 26.52 5.15
N MET A 420 8.12 26.61 5.83
CA MET A 420 6.99 27.46 5.45
C MET A 420 6.99 28.81 6.18
N ALA A 421 7.86 28.99 7.18
CA ALA A 421 7.96 30.20 8.00
C ALA A 421 8.50 31.42 7.25
#